data_dd045d099fccfe12253befb857d2efb2
#
_entry.id   dd045d099fccfe12253befb857d2efb2
#
_cell.length_a   1.000
_cell.length_b   1.000
_cell.length_c   1.000
_cell.angle_alpha   90.00
_cell.angle_beta   90.00
_cell.angle_gamma   90.00
#
_symmetry.space_group_name_H-M   'P 1'
#
loop_
_entity.id
_entity.type
_entity.pdbx_description
1 polymer ?
#
loop_
_entity_poly.entity_id
_entity_poly.type
_entity_poly.pdbx_seq_one_letter_code
_entity_poly.pdbx_strand_id
1 'polypeptide(L)'
;MSAEKRPAADEPGAGQMIVKRQNVGSSTGALARLNASGKSSALVQTAPRTSNLQAPVMELSGHSGEIFAAKFDHTGNFIASGSMDRSILLWRTYGDCENYGILTGHRGAVLDLQWSRDSKIVYSASADTHLASWDLENGTRIRRYVGHEEVVNAMDISKRGEELLVSGSDDGSIGLWDPRSKNAVDHIQTEFPITAIAMSEAGNEVYSGGIDNDIKVWDLRKKSVVYSMLGHQDTVTSLRVSPDSQSLLSFSMDSTVRTWDIRPFAPTDRHIRTFDGASQGLEKNLIRASWDSEGKKVAVGSGDGTATIWSSETGKLMYKLPGHKGTVNCVEFAPGTEPIVLSASSDRNMLLGELR
;
A
#
# COMPACT_ATOMS: atom_id res chain seq x y z
N MET A 1 -44.64 37.53 30.93
CA MET A 1 -43.34 36.89 31.21
C MET A 1 -42.84 36.30 29.91
N SER A 2 -41.94 36.97 29.29
CA SER A 2 -41.38 36.71 27.94
C SER A 2 -40.33 35.65 28.03
N ALA A 3 -40.45 34.61 27.18
CA ALA A 3 -39.43 33.57 26.98
C ALA A 3 -38.44 34.05 25.92
N GLU A 4 -37.21 34.23 26.32
CA GLU A 4 -36.05 34.57 25.48
C GLU A 4 -35.65 33.40 24.63
N LYS A 5 -35.62 33.55 23.31
CA LYS A 5 -35.05 32.62 22.33
C LYS A 5 -33.52 32.74 22.37
N ARG A 6 -32.83 31.66 22.69
CA ARG A 6 -31.38 31.51 22.44
C ARG A 6 -31.13 31.32 20.96
N PRO A 7 -30.09 31.95 20.38
CA PRO A 7 -29.70 31.71 18.99
C PRO A 7 -29.06 30.33 18.83
N ALA A 8 -29.31 29.70 17.67
CA ALA A 8 -28.71 28.47 17.25
C ALA A 8 -27.19 28.63 17.07
N ALA A 9 -26.43 27.66 17.57
CA ALA A 9 -24.98 27.57 17.35
C ALA A 9 -24.72 27.22 15.89
N ASP A 10 -23.83 27.98 15.25
CA ASP A 10 -23.30 27.72 13.92
C ASP A 10 -22.58 26.36 13.88
N GLU A 11 -22.95 25.57 12.90
CA GLU A 11 -22.18 24.39 12.53
C GLU A 11 -20.80 24.82 12.00
N PRO A 12 -19.71 24.16 12.40
CA PRO A 12 -18.39 24.44 11.81
C PRO A 12 -18.38 23.95 10.36
N GLY A 13 -18.21 24.90 9.45
CA GLY A 13 -18.08 24.68 8.03
C GLY A 13 -16.97 23.66 7.70
N ALA A 14 -17.23 22.86 6.68
CA ALA A 14 -16.29 21.93 6.08
C ALA A 14 -14.95 22.65 5.81
N GLY A 15 -13.91 22.22 6.51
CA GLY A 15 -12.57 22.77 6.35
C GLY A 15 -12.06 22.49 4.93
N GLN A 16 -11.88 23.53 4.16
CA GLN A 16 -11.17 23.46 2.89
C GLN A 16 -9.74 22.99 3.15
N MET A 17 -9.39 21.84 2.61
CA MET A 17 -8.03 21.35 2.63
C MET A 17 -7.15 22.24 1.74
N ILE A 18 -6.14 22.86 2.35
CA ILE A 18 -5.16 23.70 1.64
C ILE A 18 -4.08 22.79 1.05
N VAL A 19 -4.15 22.55 -0.24
CA VAL A 19 -3.02 21.98 -0.99
C VAL A 19 -1.95 23.06 -1.09
N LYS A 20 -0.82 22.89 -0.41
CA LYS A 20 0.34 23.77 -0.58
C LYS A 20 0.98 23.54 -1.94
N ARG A 21 0.64 24.35 -2.90
CA ARG A 21 1.36 24.46 -4.18
C ARG A 21 2.75 25.05 -3.93
N GLN A 22 3.81 24.33 -4.29
CA GLN A 22 5.03 24.98 -4.70
C GLN A 22 4.84 25.42 -6.17
N ASN A 23 4.63 26.71 -6.39
CA ASN A 23 4.60 27.29 -7.72
C ASN A 23 6.00 27.17 -8.36
N VAL A 24 6.20 26.14 -9.17
CA VAL A 24 7.25 26.13 -10.17
C VAL A 24 6.58 26.50 -11.47
N GLY A 25 6.85 27.72 -11.92
CA GLY A 25 6.24 28.32 -13.11
C GLY A 25 6.37 27.45 -14.35
N SER A 26 5.26 27.32 -15.06
CA SER A 26 5.19 26.75 -16.40
C SER A 26 6.08 27.56 -17.34
N SER A 27 7.20 27.00 -17.79
CA SER A 27 8.02 27.56 -18.86
C SER A 27 7.95 26.69 -20.10
N THR A 28 6.96 26.94 -20.94
CA THR A 28 7.06 26.67 -22.35
C THR A 28 8.10 27.62 -22.94
N GLY A 29 9.23 27.07 -23.46
CA GLY A 29 10.14 27.73 -24.37
C GLY A 29 10.76 29.05 -23.87
N ALA A 30 11.70 29.00 -22.95
CA ALA A 30 12.43 30.21 -22.52
C ALA A 30 13.69 30.42 -23.36
N LEU A 31 13.65 31.46 -24.20
CA LEU A 31 14.84 32.15 -24.71
C LEU A 31 15.66 32.72 -23.54
N ALA A 32 16.92 32.34 -23.46
CA ALA A 32 17.85 32.80 -22.44
C ALA A 32 17.99 34.34 -22.49
N ARG A 33 17.62 35.04 -21.42
CA ARG A 33 18.02 36.40 -21.16
C ARG A 33 19.38 36.40 -20.49
N LEU A 34 20.37 36.93 -21.16
CA LEU A 34 21.70 37.22 -20.59
C LEU A 34 21.57 38.32 -19.55
N ASN A 35 21.86 38.03 -18.30
CA ASN A 35 22.01 39.01 -17.25
C ASN A 35 23.42 39.62 -17.37
N ALA A 36 23.52 40.97 -17.18
CA ALA A 36 24.70 41.79 -17.36
C ALA A 36 25.90 41.52 -16.42
N SER A 37 25.93 40.39 -15.73
CA SER A 37 27.00 40.01 -14.78
C SER A 37 27.87 38.84 -15.22
N GLY A 38 27.86 38.43 -16.48
CA GLY A 38 28.86 37.51 -17.05
C GLY A 38 29.10 36.14 -16.40
N LYS A 39 28.20 35.66 -15.53
CA LYS A 39 28.25 34.29 -15.02
C LYS A 39 27.28 33.45 -15.83
N SER A 40 27.81 32.50 -16.61
CA SER A 40 27.05 31.50 -17.31
C SER A 40 26.30 30.65 -16.27
N SER A 41 24.98 30.85 -16.11
CA SER A 41 24.14 29.88 -15.46
C SER A 41 24.11 28.64 -16.35
N ALA A 42 24.70 27.56 -15.91
CA ALA A 42 24.56 26.26 -16.59
C ALA A 42 23.08 25.98 -16.78
N LEU A 43 22.66 25.86 -18.04
CA LEU A 43 21.32 25.35 -18.37
C LEU A 43 21.25 23.94 -17.80
N VAL A 44 20.54 23.78 -16.70
CA VAL A 44 20.17 22.46 -16.21
C VAL A 44 19.23 21.88 -17.28
N GLN A 45 19.77 21.02 -18.12
CA GLN A 45 18.95 20.19 -19.02
C GLN A 45 18.09 19.31 -18.13
N THR A 46 16.84 19.72 -17.90
CA THR A 46 15.84 18.83 -17.31
C THR A 46 15.56 17.74 -18.33
N ALA A 47 15.85 16.49 -17.98
CA ALA A 47 15.48 15.35 -18.81
C ALA A 47 13.98 15.44 -19.18
N PRO A 48 13.59 15.06 -20.41
CA PRO A 48 12.21 15.08 -20.83
C PRO A 48 11.37 14.22 -19.87
N ARG A 49 10.23 14.71 -19.47
CA ARG A 49 9.30 14.00 -18.57
C ARG A 49 8.69 12.82 -19.30
N THR A 50 8.57 11.69 -18.58
CA THR A 50 8.01 10.43 -19.09
C THR A 50 6.63 10.14 -18.53
N SER A 51 6.16 10.94 -17.55
CA SER A 51 4.86 10.80 -16.92
C SER A 51 3.95 12.00 -17.14
N ASN A 52 2.64 11.78 -16.97
CA ASN A 52 1.60 12.81 -17.03
C ASN A 52 1.42 13.58 -15.71
N LEU A 53 2.28 13.40 -14.71
CA LEU A 53 2.23 14.14 -13.45
C LEU A 53 2.51 15.63 -13.69
N GLN A 54 1.91 16.54 -12.94
CA GLN A 54 2.16 17.97 -13.06
C GLN A 54 3.57 18.37 -12.59
N ALA A 55 4.09 17.69 -11.56
CA ALA A 55 5.44 17.90 -11.04
C ALA A 55 6.17 16.54 -10.89
N PRO A 56 7.53 16.54 -10.88
CA PRO A 56 8.32 15.31 -10.67
C PRO A 56 7.99 14.60 -9.35
N VAL A 57 7.59 15.36 -8.35
CA VAL A 57 7.10 14.86 -7.06
C VAL A 57 5.89 15.68 -6.65
N MET A 58 4.79 15.00 -6.33
CA MET A 58 3.56 15.58 -5.81
C MET A 58 3.39 15.12 -4.37
N GLU A 59 3.09 16.06 -3.47
CA GLU A 59 2.77 15.78 -2.08
C GLU A 59 1.25 15.76 -1.89
N LEU A 60 0.73 14.63 -1.40
CA LEU A 60 -0.69 14.43 -1.07
C LEU A 60 -0.84 14.49 0.45
N SER A 61 -1.45 15.57 0.94
CA SER A 61 -1.68 15.81 2.37
C SER A 61 -3.17 15.91 2.66
N GLY A 62 -3.61 15.27 3.75
CA GLY A 62 -5.04 15.26 4.12
C GLY A 62 -5.37 14.39 5.31
N HIS A 63 -4.61 13.36 5.57
CA HIS A 63 -4.77 12.55 6.76
C HIS A 63 -4.34 13.28 8.03
N SER A 64 -5.06 13.03 9.13
CA SER A 64 -4.72 13.56 10.46
C SER A 64 -3.87 12.59 11.28
N GLY A 65 -3.77 11.33 10.86
CA GLY A 65 -2.98 10.26 11.47
C GLY A 65 -1.98 9.65 10.50
N GLU A 66 -1.15 8.73 11.00
CA GLU A 66 -0.19 7.96 10.21
C GLU A 66 -0.88 7.17 9.10
N ILE A 67 -0.24 7.07 7.94
CA ILE A 67 -0.77 6.30 6.80
C ILE A 67 -0.07 4.94 6.80
N PHE A 68 -0.86 3.86 6.85
CA PHE A 68 -0.35 2.50 6.86
C PHE A 68 -0.43 1.82 5.50
N ALA A 69 -1.43 2.13 4.71
CA ALA A 69 -1.63 1.54 3.39
C ALA A 69 -1.99 2.60 2.36
N ALA A 70 -1.45 2.45 1.17
CA ALA A 70 -1.83 3.24 0.00
C ALA A 70 -1.75 2.36 -1.24
N LYS A 71 -2.79 2.38 -2.07
CA LYS A 71 -2.94 1.50 -3.23
C LYS A 71 -3.48 2.23 -4.43
N PHE A 72 -2.87 1.99 -5.59
CA PHE A 72 -3.47 2.37 -6.86
C PHE A 72 -4.65 1.46 -7.20
N ASP A 73 -5.60 1.97 -7.92
CA ASP A 73 -6.58 1.17 -8.64
C ASP A 73 -5.94 0.46 -9.85
N HIS A 74 -6.65 -0.49 -10.47
CA HIS A 74 -6.12 -1.24 -11.61
C HIS A 74 -5.83 -0.40 -12.86
N THR A 75 -6.44 0.78 -12.97
CA THR A 75 -6.21 1.71 -14.09
C THR A 75 -5.06 2.67 -13.84
N GLY A 76 -4.60 2.82 -12.59
CA GLY A 76 -3.61 3.81 -12.18
C GLY A 76 -4.14 5.25 -12.08
N ASN A 77 -5.45 5.45 -12.24
CA ASN A 77 -6.05 6.79 -12.20
C ASN A 77 -6.45 7.26 -10.81
N PHE A 78 -6.65 6.32 -9.90
CA PHE A 78 -7.11 6.59 -8.54
C PHE A 78 -6.21 5.93 -7.51
N ILE A 79 -6.15 6.56 -6.33
CA ILE A 79 -5.39 6.07 -5.18
C ILE A 79 -6.34 6.02 -3.99
N ALA A 80 -6.28 4.96 -3.20
CA ALA A 80 -6.91 4.86 -1.89
C ALA A 80 -5.82 4.80 -0.82
N SER A 81 -5.99 5.58 0.26
CA SER A 81 -5.08 5.59 1.40
C SER A 81 -5.81 5.33 2.71
N GLY A 82 -5.25 4.45 3.55
CA GLY A 82 -5.78 4.07 4.86
C GLY A 82 -4.88 4.52 5.99
N SER A 83 -5.48 5.04 7.06
CA SER A 83 -4.75 5.72 8.11
C SER A 83 -5.20 5.35 9.52
N MET A 84 -4.34 5.69 10.49
CA MET A 84 -4.62 5.66 11.92
C MET A 84 -5.82 6.54 12.31
N ASP A 85 -6.15 7.55 11.50
CA ASP A 85 -7.33 8.41 11.71
C ASP A 85 -8.67 7.71 11.44
N ARG A 86 -8.65 6.42 11.09
CA ARG A 86 -9.81 5.56 10.85
C ARG A 86 -10.57 5.88 9.56
N SER A 87 -10.02 6.74 8.73
CA SER A 87 -10.59 7.12 7.43
C SER A 87 -9.81 6.50 6.26
N ILE A 88 -10.49 6.39 5.13
CA ILE A 88 -9.89 6.08 3.85
C ILE A 88 -10.10 7.31 2.98
N LEU A 89 -9.01 7.87 2.45
CA LEU A 89 -9.06 8.97 1.51
C LEU A 89 -8.87 8.47 0.09
N LEU A 90 -9.61 9.08 -0.83
CA LEU A 90 -9.59 8.75 -2.25
C LEU A 90 -9.02 9.93 -3.03
N TRP A 91 -8.03 9.65 -3.88
CA TRP A 91 -7.27 10.65 -4.60
C TRP A 91 -7.27 10.38 -6.09
N ARG A 92 -7.16 11.43 -6.87
CA ARG A 92 -6.84 11.34 -8.29
C ARG A 92 -5.33 11.29 -8.48
N THR A 93 -4.85 10.38 -9.31
CA THR A 93 -3.41 10.24 -9.59
C THR A 93 -2.88 11.41 -10.42
N TYR A 94 -3.68 11.88 -11.36
CA TYR A 94 -3.28 12.91 -12.31
C TYR A 94 -3.97 14.25 -12.05
N GLY A 95 -3.46 15.29 -12.69
CA GLY A 95 -3.92 16.66 -12.47
C GLY A 95 -3.39 17.23 -11.17
N ASP A 96 -4.22 17.92 -10.42
CA ASP A 96 -3.85 18.50 -9.12
C ASP A 96 -3.74 17.46 -7.99
N CYS A 97 -3.89 16.16 -8.29
CA CYS A 97 -3.89 15.06 -7.33
C CYS A 97 -4.88 15.30 -6.17
N GLU A 98 -6.09 15.76 -6.51
CA GLU A 98 -7.09 16.16 -5.53
C GLU A 98 -7.65 14.97 -4.75
N ASN A 99 -7.88 15.18 -3.45
CA ASN A 99 -8.75 14.32 -2.67
C ASN A 99 -10.20 14.56 -3.13
N TYR A 100 -10.84 13.51 -3.67
CA TYR A 100 -12.20 13.61 -4.16
C TYR A 100 -13.23 12.90 -3.26
N GLY A 101 -12.77 12.13 -2.25
CA GLY A 101 -13.68 11.41 -1.39
C GLY A 101 -13.05 10.97 -0.08
N ILE A 102 -13.89 10.82 0.94
CA ILE A 102 -13.54 10.33 2.27
C ILE A 102 -14.53 9.24 2.66
N LEU A 103 -14.02 8.06 3.02
CA LEU A 103 -14.81 6.94 3.50
C LEU A 103 -14.58 6.81 5.01
N THR A 104 -15.65 6.91 5.78
CA THR A 104 -15.60 6.85 7.25
C THR A 104 -16.54 5.79 7.79
N GLY A 105 -16.17 5.17 8.91
CA GLY A 105 -17.03 4.17 9.57
C GLY A 105 -16.30 3.03 10.24
N HIS A 106 -14.97 2.91 10.06
CA HIS A 106 -14.13 2.09 10.92
C HIS A 106 -13.99 2.71 12.31
N ARG A 107 -13.84 1.87 13.32
CA ARG A 107 -13.61 2.29 14.72
C ARG A 107 -12.14 2.22 15.12
N GLY A 108 -11.32 1.53 14.35
CA GLY A 108 -9.88 1.39 14.52
C GLY A 108 -9.12 1.89 13.29
N ALA A 109 -7.80 1.91 13.38
CA ALA A 109 -6.91 2.26 12.28
C ALA A 109 -7.14 1.35 11.06
N VAL A 110 -7.02 1.90 9.86
CA VAL A 110 -7.06 1.13 8.61
C VAL A 110 -5.63 0.69 8.28
N LEU A 111 -5.39 -0.61 8.31
CA LEU A 111 -4.04 -1.19 8.21
C LEU A 111 -3.72 -1.71 6.81
N ASP A 112 -4.71 -2.15 6.05
CA ASP A 112 -4.52 -2.59 4.67
C ASP A 112 -5.72 -2.27 3.80
N LEU A 113 -5.49 -2.14 2.50
CA LEU A 113 -6.49 -1.81 1.49
C LEU A 113 -6.31 -2.68 0.25
N GLN A 114 -7.42 -3.01 -0.40
CA GLN A 114 -7.42 -3.64 -1.71
C GLN A 114 -8.56 -3.08 -2.57
N TRP A 115 -8.31 -2.96 -3.87
CA TRP A 115 -9.32 -2.58 -4.84
C TRP A 115 -9.99 -3.82 -5.41
N SER A 116 -11.30 -3.74 -5.69
CA SER A 116 -11.98 -4.72 -6.51
C SER A 116 -11.44 -4.69 -7.94
N ARG A 117 -11.59 -5.79 -8.67
CA ARG A 117 -11.08 -5.89 -10.05
C ARG A 117 -11.68 -4.88 -11.02
N ASP A 118 -12.90 -4.43 -10.76
CA ASP A 118 -13.60 -3.43 -11.56
C ASP A 118 -13.34 -1.99 -11.10
N SER A 119 -12.49 -1.79 -10.09
CA SER A 119 -12.16 -0.49 -9.48
C SER A 119 -13.37 0.28 -8.92
N LYS A 120 -14.49 -0.41 -8.64
CA LYS A 120 -15.71 0.21 -8.09
C LYS A 120 -15.83 0.10 -6.58
N ILE A 121 -15.16 -0.87 -6.00
CA ILE A 121 -15.21 -1.19 -4.58
C ILE A 121 -13.80 -1.14 -4.01
N VAL A 122 -13.67 -0.56 -2.82
CA VAL A 122 -12.47 -0.69 -1.98
C VAL A 122 -12.80 -1.59 -0.81
N TYR A 123 -11.89 -2.52 -0.54
CA TYR A 123 -11.90 -3.35 0.65
C TYR A 123 -10.87 -2.84 1.63
N SER A 124 -11.18 -2.88 2.92
CA SER A 124 -10.30 -2.41 3.98
C SER A 124 -10.21 -3.39 5.12
N ALA A 125 -9.02 -3.55 5.68
CA ALA A 125 -8.74 -4.27 6.91
C ALA A 125 -8.41 -3.28 8.02
N SER A 126 -8.93 -3.51 9.22
CA SER A 126 -8.81 -2.56 10.31
C SER A 126 -8.48 -3.20 11.65
N ALA A 127 -7.85 -2.39 12.50
CA ALA A 127 -7.61 -2.71 13.90
C ALA A 127 -8.91 -2.82 14.74
N ASP A 128 -10.09 -2.53 14.15
CA ASP A 128 -11.38 -2.76 14.79
C ASP A 128 -11.90 -4.19 14.64
N THR A 129 -11.03 -5.14 14.29
CA THR A 129 -11.29 -6.57 14.10
C THR A 129 -12.14 -6.93 12.86
N HIS A 130 -12.39 -5.97 12.00
CA HIS A 130 -13.33 -6.13 10.89
C HIS A 130 -12.71 -5.73 9.56
N LEU A 131 -13.20 -6.38 8.50
CA LEU A 131 -13.04 -5.87 7.16
C LEU A 131 -14.31 -5.11 6.75
N ALA A 132 -14.17 -4.23 5.77
CA ALA A 132 -15.30 -3.53 5.19
C ALA A 132 -15.14 -3.40 3.67
N SER A 133 -16.29 -3.33 2.97
CA SER A 133 -16.35 -2.98 1.56
C SER A 133 -17.08 -1.65 1.38
N TRP A 134 -16.57 -0.85 0.47
CA TRP A 134 -17.01 0.54 0.24
C TRP A 134 -17.34 0.75 -1.22
N ASP A 135 -18.51 1.28 -1.49
CA ASP A 135 -18.94 1.71 -2.82
C ASP A 135 -18.34 3.09 -3.11
N LEU A 136 -17.58 3.21 -4.17
CA LEU A 136 -16.90 4.45 -4.53
C LEU A 136 -17.82 5.44 -5.27
N GLU A 137 -18.89 4.95 -5.90
CA GLU A 137 -19.84 5.81 -6.56
C GLU A 137 -20.68 6.62 -5.56
N ASN A 138 -21.13 5.96 -4.49
CA ASN A 138 -21.97 6.56 -3.47
C ASN A 138 -21.19 7.03 -2.23
N GLY A 139 -19.91 6.64 -2.09
CA GLY A 139 -19.09 6.92 -0.92
C GLY A 139 -19.59 6.23 0.35
N THR A 140 -20.32 5.12 0.23
CA THR A 140 -20.97 4.45 1.36
C THR A 140 -20.41 3.06 1.60
N ARG A 141 -20.46 2.64 2.88
CA ARG A 141 -20.08 1.29 3.23
C ARG A 141 -21.16 0.29 2.79
N ILE A 142 -20.79 -0.63 1.88
CA ILE A 142 -21.67 -1.70 1.41
C ILE A 142 -21.84 -2.73 2.53
N ARG A 143 -20.73 -3.19 3.11
CA ARG A 143 -20.75 -4.29 4.07
C ARG A 143 -19.63 -4.17 5.10
N ARG A 144 -19.87 -4.74 6.26
CA ARG A 144 -18.90 -5.02 7.31
C ARG A 144 -18.84 -6.52 7.50
N TYR A 145 -17.63 -7.08 7.41
CA TYR A 145 -17.38 -8.50 7.59
C TYR A 145 -16.96 -8.77 9.02
N VAL A 146 -17.60 -9.76 9.63
CA VAL A 146 -17.43 -10.09 11.05
C VAL A 146 -16.99 -11.54 11.16
N GLY A 147 -15.94 -11.80 11.94
CA GLY A 147 -15.43 -13.15 12.17
C GLY A 147 -14.08 -13.19 12.88
N HIS A 148 -13.20 -12.21 12.67
CA HIS A 148 -11.97 -12.11 13.46
C HIS A 148 -12.25 -11.57 14.86
N GLU A 149 -11.46 -12.04 15.85
CA GLU A 149 -11.56 -11.65 17.25
C GLU A 149 -10.57 -10.53 17.61
N GLU A 150 -9.47 -10.42 16.84
CA GLU A 150 -8.41 -9.44 17.06
C GLU A 150 -8.12 -8.62 15.80
N VAL A 151 -7.06 -7.81 15.84
CA VAL A 151 -6.65 -6.88 14.78
C VAL A 151 -6.46 -7.61 13.45
N VAL A 152 -7.03 -7.07 12.38
CA VAL A 152 -6.80 -7.57 11.01
C VAL A 152 -5.67 -6.77 10.39
N ASN A 153 -4.50 -7.41 10.28
CA ASN A 153 -3.27 -6.76 9.85
C ASN A 153 -3.14 -6.63 8.34
N ALA A 154 -3.56 -7.65 7.61
CA ALA A 154 -3.33 -7.75 6.17
C ALA A 154 -4.51 -8.38 5.46
N MET A 155 -4.69 -8.02 4.20
CA MET A 155 -5.69 -8.61 3.33
C MET A 155 -5.19 -8.70 1.90
N ASP A 156 -5.72 -9.65 1.15
CA ASP A 156 -5.50 -9.76 -0.29
C ASP A 156 -6.76 -10.26 -0.99
N ILE A 157 -6.78 -10.13 -2.32
CA ILE A 157 -7.92 -10.47 -3.16
C ILE A 157 -7.51 -11.45 -4.25
N SER A 158 -8.39 -12.38 -4.61
CA SER A 158 -8.16 -13.30 -5.72
C SER A 158 -8.06 -12.54 -7.05
N LYS A 159 -7.03 -12.85 -7.85
CA LYS A 159 -6.82 -12.20 -9.15
C LYS A 159 -7.64 -12.82 -10.27
N ARG A 160 -8.02 -14.10 -10.15
CA ARG A 160 -8.81 -14.85 -11.14
C ARG A 160 -9.98 -15.59 -10.50
N GLY A 161 -10.95 -16.00 -11.31
CA GLY A 161 -12.12 -16.75 -10.86
C GLY A 161 -13.14 -15.90 -10.11
N GLU A 162 -13.77 -16.45 -9.08
CA GLU A 162 -14.65 -15.69 -8.19
C GLU A 162 -13.84 -14.72 -7.35
N GLU A 163 -14.42 -13.58 -7.03
CA GLU A 163 -13.79 -12.59 -6.18
C GLU A 163 -13.87 -13.05 -4.73
N LEU A 164 -12.76 -13.47 -4.17
CA LEU A 164 -12.61 -13.90 -2.80
C LEU A 164 -11.58 -13.01 -2.11
N LEU A 165 -11.84 -12.70 -0.84
CA LEU A 165 -10.91 -11.98 0.02
C LEU A 165 -10.27 -12.96 1.00
N VAL A 166 -9.02 -12.73 1.31
CA VAL A 166 -8.32 -13.39 2.42
C VAL A 166 -7.80 -12.33 3.37
N SER A 167 -7.80 -12.65 4.65
CA SER A 167 -7.27 -11.76 5.69
C SER A 167 -6.45 -12.54 6.70
N GLY A 168 -5.44 -11.87 7.25
CA GLY A 168 -4.64 -12.36 8.36
C GLY A 168 -4.81 -11.49 9.58
N SER A 169 -4.97 -12.11 10.74
CA SER A 169 -5.24 -11.43 12.00
C SER A 169 -4.32 -11.87 13.13
N ASP A 170 -4.25 -11.02 14.15
CA ASP A 170 -3.53 -11.32 15.39
C ASP A 170 -4.19 -12.47 16.18
N ASP A 171 -5.45 -12.80 15.91
CA ASP A 171 -6.12 -13.97 16.49
C ASP A 171 -5.54 -15.31 16.01
N GLY A 172 -4.52 -15.28 15.16
CA GLY A 172 -3.88 -16.46 14.61
C GLY A 172 -4.76 -17.19 13.58
N SER A 173 -5.66 -16.50 12.93
CA SER A 173 -6.49 -17.11 11.89
C SER A 173 -6.33 -16.42 10.52
N ILE A 174 -6.48 -17.23 9.47
CA ILE A 174 -6.69 -16.79 8.10
C ILE A 174 -8.18 -16.82 7.82
N GLY A 175 -8.78 -15.67 7.57
CA GLY A 175 -10.19 -15.58 7.17
C GLY A 175 -10.34 -15.66 5.65
N LEU A 176 -11.32 -16.42 5.19
CA LEU A 176 -11.75 -16.47 3.79
C LEU A 176 -13.14 -15.85 3.69
N TRP A 177 -13.31 -14.88 2.79
CA TRP A 177 -14.53 -14.10 2.68
C TRP A 177 -15.05 -14.06 1.24
N ASP A 178 -16.37 -14.23 1.12
CA ASP A 178 -17.08 -13.91 -0.12
C ASP A 178 -17.66 -12.48 0.01
N PRO A 179 -17.36 -11.56 -0.92
CA PRO A 179 -17.93 -10.21 -0.91
C PRO A 179 -19.45 -10.15 -0.82
N ARG A 180 -20.14 -11.22 -1.20
CA ARG A 180 -21.60 -11.35 -1.16
C ARG A 180 -22.12 -11.75 0.22
N SER A 181 -21.27 -12.32 1.08
CA SER A 181 -21.61 -12.78 2.43
C SER A 181 -21.15 -11.80 3.51
N LYS A 182 -21.86 -11.70 4.62
CA LYS A 182 -21.48 -10.88 5.77
C LYS A 182 -20.45 -11.57 6.67
N ASN A 183 -20.59 -12.89 6.79
CA ASN A 183 -19.73 -13.70 7.65
C ASN A 183 -18.62 -14.34 6.80
N ALA A 184 -17.54 -14.71 7.44
CA ALA A 184 -16.51 -15.49 6.78
C ALA A 184 -17.10 -16.77 6.18
N VAL A 185 -16.63 -17.12 5.00
CA VAL A 185 -16.94 -18.41 4.37
C VAL A 185 -16.26 -19.51 5.15
N ASP A 186 -15.03 -19.22 5.58
CA ASP A 186 -14.19 -20.17 6.27
C ASP A 186 -13.09 -19.49 7.09
N HIS A 187 -12.52 -20.22 8.05
CA HIS A 187 -11.35 -19.84 8.82
C HIS A 187 -10.35 -20.98 8.86
N ILE A 188 -9.08 -20.66 8.69
CA ILE A 188 -7.96 -21.57 8.91
C ILE A 188 -7.23 -21.09 10.16
N GLN A 189 -7.26 -21.91 11.22
CA GLN A 189 -6.54 -21.59 12.44
C GLN A 189 -5.06 -21.89 12.28
N THR A 190 -4.22 -20.92 12.61
CA THR A 190 -2.76 -21.02 12.67
C THR A 190 -2.31 -20.97 14.13
N GLU A 191 -1.04 -21.29 14.37
CA GLU A 191 -0.49 -21.30 15.74
C GLU A 191 -0.07 -19.92 16.23
N PHE A 192 0.17 -18.98 15.29
CA PHE A 192 0.77 -17.67 15.58
C PHE A 192 0.01 -16.53 14.88
N PRO A 193 0.06 -15.32 15.44
CA PRO A 193 -0.46 -14.12 14.81
C PRO A 193 0.07 -13.91 13.40
N ILE A 194 -0.82 -13.49 12.48
CA ILE A 194 -0.52 -13.26 11.07
C ILE A 194 -0.42 -11.77 10.82
N THR A 195 0.72 -11.33 10.32
CA THR A 195 1.01 -9.92 10.01
C THR A 195 1.03 -9.62 8.51
N ALA A 196 1.24 -10.67 7.69
CA ALA A 196 1.30 -10.56 6.24
C ALA A 196 0.54 -11.71 5.57
N ILE A 197 -0.17 -11.38 4.50
CA ILE A 197 -0.91 -12.36 3.72
C ILE A 197 -0.83 -12.01 2.23
N ALA A 198 -0.79 -13.03 1.38
CA ALA A 198 -0.92 -12.89 -0.07
C ALA A 198 -1.65 -14.11 -0.63
N MET A 199 -2.45 -13.89 -1.68
CA MET A 199 -3.21 -14.95 -2.34
C MET A 199 -2.55 -15.34 -3.67
N SER A 200 -2.54 -16.62 -3.99
CA SER A 200 -2.08 -17.09 -5.30
C SER A 200 -3.02 -16.58 -6.40
N GLU A 201 -2.51 -16.40 -7.60
CA GLU A 201 -3.30 -15.91 -8.73
C GLU A 201 -4.51 -16.81 -9.03
N ALA A 202 -4.36 -18.12 -8.87
CA ALA A 202 -5.40 -19.11 -9.07
C ALA A 202 -6.46 -19.14 -7.94
N GLY A 203 -6.19 -18.48 -6.80
CA GLY A 203 -7.10 -18.43 -5.66
C GLY A 203 -7.25 -19.75 -4.90
N ASN A 204 -6.30 -20.68 -5.04
CA ASN A 204 -6.31 -21.99 -4.38
C ASN A 204 -5.30 -22.12 -3.24
N GLU A 205 -4.31 -21.24 -3.20
CA GLU A 205 -3.27 -21.21 -2.18
C GLU A 205 -3.17 -19.82 -1.56
N VAL A 206 -2.82 -19.79 -0.29
CA VAL A 206 -2.56 -18.57 0.48
C VAL A 206 -1.18 -18.65 1.11
N TYR A 207 -0.45 -17.56 1.01
CA TYR A 207 0.84 -17.36 1.65
C TYR A 207 0.63 -16.53 2.91
N SER A 208 1.02 -17.03 4.06
CA SER A 208 0.97 -16.31 5.34
C SER A 208 2.34 -16.15 5.93
N GLY A 209 2.58 -15.02 6.55
CA GLY A 209 3.77 -14.73 7.34
C GLY A 209 3.37 -14.03 8.64
N GLY A 210 4.10 -14.30 9.69
CA GLY A 210 3.78 -13.80 11.02
C GLY A 210 4.99 -13.69 11.93
N ILE A 211 4.71 -13.79 13.22
CA ILE A 211 5.70 -13.69 14.30
C ILE A 211 6.60 -14.93 14.36
N ASP A 212 6.19 -16.02 13.77
CA ASP A 212 6.97 -17.26 13.67
C ASP A 212 8.12 -17.19 12.67
N ASN A 213 8.29 -16.06 11.99
CA ASN A 213 9.34 -15.77 11.01
C ASN A 213 9.28 -16.62 9.74
N ASP A 214 8.39 -17.59 9.69
CA ASP A 214 8.22 -18.51 8.58
C ASP A 214 7.16 -18.02 7.61
N ILE A 215 7.34 -18.30 6.34
CA ILE A 215 6.31 -18.09 5.33
C ILE A 215 5.67 -19.47 5.07
N LYS A 216 4.39 -19.62 5.44
CA LYS A 216 3.63 -20.85 5.26
C LYS A 216 2.71 -20.76 4.06
N VAL A 217 2.65 -21.82 3.28
CA VAL A 217 1.77 -21.94 2.12
C VAL A 217 0.63 -22.88 2.45
N TRP A 218 -0.58 -22.39 2.33
CA TRP A 218 -1.80 -23.10 2.70
C TRP A 218 -2.61 -23.48 1.47
N ASP A 219 -3.03 -24.71 1.39
CA ASP A 219 -4.06 -25.16 0.44
C ASP A 219 -5.45 -24.85 1.05
N LEU A 220 -6.20 -23.96 0.40
CA LEU A 220 -7.51 -23.54 0.89
C LEU A 220 -8.55 -24.67 0.92
N ARG A 221 -8.40 -25.69 0.05
CA ARG A 221 -9.32 -26.83 0.01
C ARG A 221 -9.04 -27.82 1.12
N LYS A 222 -7.75 -28.09 1.37
CA LYS A 222 -7.30 -29.06 2.38
C LYS A 222 -7.18 -28.43 3.76
N LYS A 223 -7.11 -27.10 3.85
CA LYS A 223 -6.87 -26.33 5.08
C LYS A 223 -5.59 -26.78 5.81
N SER A 224 -4.58 -27.11 5.07
CA SER A 224 -3.32 -27.61 5.60
C SER A 224 -2.13 -26.92 4.93
N VAL A 225 -1.04 -26.84 5.67
CA VAL A 225 0.24 -26.34 5.14
C VAL A 225 0.75 -27.31 4.08
N VAL A 226 1.07 -26.79 2.90
CA VAL A 226 1.66 -27.55 1.80
C VAL A 226 3.18 -27.60 1.97
N TYR A 227 3.78 -26.44 2.25
CA TYR A 227 5.20 -26.27 2.58
C TYR A 227 5.43 -24.96 3.31
N SER A 228 6.63 -24.82 3.90
CA SER A 228 7.08 -23.60 4.55
C SER A 228 8.40 -23.15 3.92
N MET A 229 8.58 -21.83 3.84
CA MET A 229 9.81 -21.18 3.38
C MET A 229 10.48 -20.53 4.59
N LEU A 230 11.64 -21.06 4.94
CA LEU A 230 12.40 -20.70 6.13
C LEU A 230 13.53 -19.75 5.76
N GLY A 231 13.85 -18.79 6.61
CA GLY A 231 15.04 -17.96 6.41
C GLY A 231 15.00 -16.57 7.05
N HIS A 232 13.83 -15.95 7.20
CA HIS A 232 13.74 -14.71 7.97
C HIS A 232 14.05 -14.94 9.45
N GLN A 233 14.59 -13.92 10.11
CA GLN A 233 15.02 -14.00 11.50
C GLN A 233 14.11 -13.23 12.46
N ASP A 234 13.14 -12.50 11.92
CA ASP A 234 12.16 -11.74 12.67
C ASP A 234 10.84 -11.72 11.91
N THR A 235 9.80 -11.15 12.50
CA THR A 235 8.44 -11.10 11.98
C THR A 235 8.36 -10.68 10.52
N VAL A 236 7.61 -11.43 9.72
CA VAL A 236 7.35 -11.11 8.30
C VAL A 236 6.23 -10.08 8.22
N THR A 237 6.50 -8.89 7.71
CA THR A 237 5.54 -7.78 7.68
C THR A 237 4.81 -7.61 6.36
N SER A 238 5.34 -8.15 5.28
CA SER A 238 4.74 -8.02 3.95
C SER A 238 4.98 -9.25 3.09
N LEU A 239 3.96 -9.64 2.36
CA LEU A 239 4.00 -10.67 1.32
C LEU A 239 3.32 -10.16 0.06
N ARG A 240 3.94 -10.37 -1.11
CA ARG A 240 3.37 -9.98 -2.41
C ARG A 240 3.76 -10.97 -3.49
N VAL A 241 2.80 -11.51 -4.20
CA VAL A 241 3.04 -12.38 -5.36
C VAL A 241 3.43 -11.51 -6.56
N SER A 242 4.48 -11.93 -7.27
CA SER A 242 4.93 -11.26 -8.50
C SER A 242 3.85 -11.24 -9.59
N PRO A 243 3.92 -10.30 -10.54
CA PRO A 243 2.94 -10.22 -11.63
C PRO A 243 2.91 -11.48 -12.51
N ASP A 244 4.04 -12.19 -12.65
CA ASP A 244 4.15 -13.46 -13.40
C ASP A 244 3.72 -14.68 -12.58
N SER A 245 3.36 -14.48 -11.30
CA SER A 245 2.94 -15.54 -10.37
C SER A 245 3.97 -16.66 -10.16
N GLN A 246 5.25 -16.40 -10.43
CA GLN A 246 6.33 -17.36 -10.24
C GLN A 246 7.13 -17.12 -8.97
N SER A 247 7.08 -15.90 -8.43
CA SER A 247 7.87 -15.50 -7.28
C SER A 247 7.01 -14.82 -6.21
N LEU A 248 7.43 -14.96 -4.96
CA LEU A 248 6.87 -14.25 -3.82
C LEU A 248 7.92 -13.29 -3.27
N LEU A 249 7.52 -12.06 -3.00
CA LEU A 249 8.32 -11.05 -2.30
C LEU A 249 7.92 -11.05 -0.84
N SER A 250 8.89 -11.04 0.05
CA SER A 250 8.68 -10.86 1.49
C SER A 250 9.56 -9.74 2.04
N PHE A 251 9.04 -9.04 3.04
CA PHE A 251 9.81 -8.14 3.88
C PHE A 251 9.61 -8.51 5.34
N SER A 252 10.66 -8.39 6.14
CA SER A 252 10.65 -8.74 7.56
C SER A 252 11.26 -7.65 8.43
N MET A 253 10.93 -7.69 9.72
CA MET A 253 11.52 -6.83 10.74
C MET A 253 13.04 -7.08 10.91
N ASP A 254 13.59 -8.15 10.32
CA ASP A 254 15.04 -8.38 10.21
C ASP A 254 15.72 -7.41 9.23
N SER A 255 14.97 -6.45 8.65
CA SER A 255 15.43 -5.46 7.67
C SER A 255 15.89 -6.07 6.35
N THR A 256 15.51 -7.31 6.05
CA THR A 256 15.79 -7.96 4.76
C THR A 256 14.54 -8.10 3.91
N VAL A 257 14.70 -7.86 2.61
CA VAL A 257 13.70 -8.17 1.58
C VAL A 257 14.16 -9.45 0.90
N ARG A 258 13.27 -10.40 0.68
CA ARG A 258 13.60 -11.66 0.02
C ARG A 258 12.62 -12.01 -1.08
N THR A 259 13.13 -12.70 -2.09
CA THR A 259 12.31 -13.30 -3.14
C THR A 259 12.42 -14.83 -3.09
N TRP A 260 11.27 -15.46 -3.30
CA TRP A 260 11.11 -16.92 -3.18
C TRP A 260 10.46 -17.48 -4.44
N ASP A 261 10.88 -18.66 -4.84
CA ASP A 261 10.28 -19.41 -5.95
C ASP A 261 9.03 -20.16 -5.47
N ILE A 262 7.86 -19.78 -5.99
CA ILE A 262 6.58 -20.40 -5.64
C ILE A 262 6.06 -21.38 -6.70
N ARG A 263 6.85 -21.69 -7.72
CA ARG A 263 6.46 -22.67 -8.74
C ARG A 263 6.26 -24.06 -8.14
N PRO A 264 5.33 -24.86 -8.68
CA PRO A 264 4.99 -26.18 -8.12
C PRO A 264 6.19 -27.14 -8.04
N PHE A 265 7.13 -27.06 -8.96
CA PHE A 265 8.29 -27.96 -9.05
C PHE A 265 9.62 -27.26 -8.70
N ALA A 266 9.57 -26.22 -7.88
CA ALA A 266 10.76 -25.52 -7.42
C ALA A 266 11.63 -26.43 -6.52
N PRO A 267 12.96 -26.18 -6.46
CA PRO A 267 13.86 -26.86 -5.52
C PRO A 267 13.39 -26.74 -4.07
N THR A 268 13.92 -27.58 -3.19
CA THR A 268 13.56 -27.55 -1.76
C THR A 268 13.93 -26.21 -1.10
N ASP A 269 15.11 -25.67 -1.47
CA ASP A 269 15.47 -24.31 -1.13
C ASP A 269 14.85 -23.37 -2.15
N ARG A 270 13.78 -22.72 -1.74
CA ARG A 270 12.99 -21.82 -2.58
C ARG A 270 13.51 -20.38 -2.57
N HIS A 271 14.51 -20.07 -1.77
CA HIS A 271 15.10 -18.75 -1.69
C HIS A 271 15.84 -18.40 -2.99
N ILE A 272 15.43 -17.30 -3.64
CA ILE A 272 16.06 -16.81 -4.86
C ILE A 272 17.11 -15.75 -4.52
N ARG A 273 16.71 -14.72 -3.75
CA ARG A 273 17.56 -13.57 -3.49
C ARG A 273 17.19 -12.83 -2.23
N THR A 274 18.21 -12.20 -1.61
CA THR A 274 18.05 -11.22 -0.53
C THR A 274 18.46 -9.83 -1.03
N PHE A 275 17.71 -8.81 -0.63
CA PHE A 275 18.02 -7.40 -0.89
C PHE A 275 18.19 -6.70 0.45
N ASP A 276 19.28 -5.95 0.55
CA ASP A 276 19.63 -5.19 1.76
C ASP A 276 19.53 -3.69 1.49
N GLY A 277 19.34 -2.90 2.55
CA GLY A 277 19.36 -1.44 2.48
C GLY A 277 18.10 -0.72 2.92
N ALA A 278 16.98 -1.43 3.15
CA ALA A 278 15.83 -0.91 3.87
C ALA A 278 15.99 -1.23 5.37
N SER A 279 15.77 -0.26 6.24
CA SER A 279 15.79 -0.45 7.68
C SER A 279 14.38 -0.47 8.25
N GLN A 280 14.11 -1.34 9.21
CA GLN A 280 12.78 -1.43 9.84
C GLN A 280 12.45 -0.21 10.71
N GLY A 281 13.44 0.49 11.23
CA GLY A 281 13.22 1.62 12.14
C GLY A 281 12.84 1.19 13.57
N LEU A 282 12.71 2.18 14.46
CA LEU A 282 12.42 1.96 15.89
C LEU A 282 10.93 1.69 16.15
N GLU A 283 10.04 2.18 15.28
CA GLU A 283 8.58 2.09 15.45
C GLU A 283 8.04 0.68 15.19
N LYS A 284 8.82 -0.18 14.52
CA LYS A 284 8.44 -1.56 14.15
C LYS A 284 7.08 -1.65 13.42
N ASN A 285 6.80 -0.68 12.55
CA ASN A 285 5.60 -0.69 11.74
C ASN A 285 5.59 -1.86 10.75
N LEU A 286 4.39 -2.28 10.34
CA LEU A 286 4.20 -3.30 9.31
C LEU A 286 4.44 -2.67 7.92
N ILE A 287 5.71 -2.55 7.54
CA ILE A 287 6.11 -1.96 6.26
C ILE A 287 5.72 -2.90 5.11
N ARG A 288 5.10 -2.33 4.07
CA ARG A 288 4.63 -3.06 2.89
C ARG A 288 5.60 -2.94 1.73
N ALA A 289 5.82 -4.08 1.10
CA ALA A 289 6.62 -4.21 -0.13
C ALA A 289 5.72 -4.29 -1.37
N SER A 290 6.25 -3.92 -2.53
CA SER A 290 5.53 -4.04 -3.81
C SER A 290 6.44 -4.45 -4.96
N TRP A 291 5.81 -5.01 -6.01
CA TRP A 291 6.39 -5.26 -7.31
C TRP A 291 5.97 -4.16 -8.30
N ASP A 292 6.82 -3.89 -9.29
CA ASP A 292 6.38 -3.14 -10.47
C ASP A 292 5.51 -4.03 -11.38
N SER A 293 4.83 -3.42 -12.34
CA SER A 293 3.91 -4.12 -13.25
C SER A 293 4.59 -5.15 -14.13
N GLU A 294 5.89 -5.01 -14.40
CA GLU A 294 6.68 -5.95 -15.21
C GLU A 294 7.42 -7.01 -14.38
N GLY A 295 7.40 -6.93 -13.04
CA GLY A 295 8.17 -7.82 -12.16
C GLY A 295 9.68 -7.55 -12.15
N LYS A 296 10.15 -6.46 -12.75
CA LYS A 296 11.58 -6.14 -12.87
C LYS A 296 12.14 -5.36 -11.69
N LYS A 297 11.29 -4.67 -10.94
CA LYS A 297 11.67 -3.86 -9.79
C LYS A 297 10.88 -4.27 -8.57
N VAL A 298 11.51 -4.14 -7.42
CA VAL A 298 10.89 -4.30 -6.11
C VAL A 298 11.09 -3.03 -5.30
N ALA A 299 10.08 -2.60 -4.56
CA ALA A 299 10.15 -1.43 -3.71
C ALA A 299 9.69 -1.76 -2.30
N VAL A 300 10.33 -1.13 -1.33
CA VAL A 300 9.98 -1.24 0.09
C VAL A 300 10.19 0.11 0.75
N GLY A 301 9.35 0.44 1.70
CA GLY A 301 9.56 1.55 2.61
C GLY A 301 10.67 1.27 3.62
N SER A 302 11.17 2.31 4.25
CA SER A 302 12.21 2.21 5.27
C SER A 302 11.89 3.09 6.46
N GLY A 303 12.34 2.66 7.64
CA GLY A 303 12.22 3.44 8.87
C GLY A 303 13.06 4.72 8.90
N ASP A 304 13.98 4.88 7.95
CA ASP A 304 14.76 6.09 7.78
C ASP A 304 14.08 7.20 6.95
N GLY A 305 12.80 7.02 6.60
CA GLY A 305 12.04 7.99 5.80
C GLY A 305 12.32 7.93 4.31
N THR A 306 12.92 6.84 3.83
CA THR A 306 13.21 6.64 2.40
C THR A 306 12.39 5.50 1.82
N ALA A 307 12.07 5.60 0.53
CA ALA A 307 11.61 4.46 -0.26
C ALA A 307 12.79 3.89 -1.06
N THR A 308 12.99 2.60 -0.95
CA THR A 308 14.15 1.89 -1.54
C THR A 308 13.67 0.98 -2.66
N ILE A 309 14.34 1.02 -3.82
CA ILE A 309 13.95 0.29 -5.02
C ILE A 309 15.16 -0.46 -5.56
N TRP A 310 14.98 -1.76 -5.83
CA TRP A 310 16.00 -2.63 -6.40
C TRP A 310 15.55 -3.23 -7.74
N SER A 311 16.52 -3.64 -8.53
CA SER A 311 16.28 -4.55 -9.65
C SER A 311 16.07 -5.96 -9.14
N SER A 312 14.94 -6.59 -9.48
CA SER A 312 14.63 -7.96 -9.07
C SER A 312 15.62 -8.98 -9.66
N GLU A 313 16.08 -8.75 -10.89
CA GLU A 313 17.00 -9.65 -11.59
C GLU A 313 18.43 -9.58 -11.06
N THR A 314 18.95 -8.39 -10.83
CA THR A 314 20.36 -8.18 -10.44
C THR A 314 20.55 -8.07 -8.93
N GLY A 315 19.52 -7.75 -8.18
CA GLY A 315 19.60 -7.45 -6.74
C GLY A 315 20.23 -6.09 -6.44
N LYS A 316 20.57 -5.29 -7.45
CA LYS A 316 21.23 -4.00 -7.25
C LYS A 316 20.24 -2.95 -6.82
N LEU A 317 20.62 -2.13 -5.84
CA LEU A 317 19.91 -0.93 -5.47
C LEU A 317 19.90 0.04 -6.66
N MET A 318 18.71 0.42 -7.09
CA MET A 318 18.51 1.37 -8.19
C MET A 318 18.24 2.76 -7.66
N TYR A 319 17.32 2.89 -6.71
CA TYR A 319 16.92 4.18 -6.17
C TYR A 319 16.77 4.11 -4.65
N LYS A 320 17.17 5.18 -3.99
CA LYS A 320 16.83 5.47 -2.60
C LYS A 320 16.22 6.86 -2.58
N LEU A 321 14.90 6.93 -2.43
CA LEU A 321 14.11 8.15 -2.59
C LEU A 321 13.84 8.76 -1.21
N PRO A 322 14.49 9.87 -0.86
CA PRO A 322 14.21 10.60 0.37
C PRO A 322 13.01 11.53 0.18
N GLY A 323 12.42 11.97 1.28
CA GLY A 323 11.37 13.01 1.24
C GLY A 323 10.45 12.98 2.44
N HIS A 324 10.26 11.82 3.05
CA HIS A 324 9.47 11.67 4.25
C HIS A 324 10.26 11.99 5.52
N LYS A 325 9.52 12.41 6.56
CA LYS A 325 10.07 12.73 7.89
C LYS A 325 9.83 11.61 8.90
N GLY A 326 8.99 10.64 8.57
CA GLY A 326 8.66 9.48 9.37
C GLY A 326 8.92 8.19 8.60
N THR A 327 8.66 7.05 9.23
CA THR A 327 8.74 5.73 8.61
C THR A 327 7.88 5.67 7.35
N VAL A 328 8.42 5.17 6.25
CA VAL A 328 7.65 4.89 5.03
C VAL A 328 7.00 3.52 5.19
N ASN A 329 5.70 3.50 5.42
CA ASN A 329 4.96 2.26 5.72
C ASN A 329 4.54 1.49 4.48
N CYS A 330 4.30 2.18 3.37
CA CYS A 330 3.86 1.55 2.13
C CYS A 330 4.51 2.22 0.92
N VAL A 331 4.95 1.42 -0.02
CA VAL A 331 5.41 1.88 -1.34
C VAL A 331 4.66 1.06 -2.38
N GLU A 332 4.16 1.71 -3.43
CA GLU A 332 3.42 1.06 -4.50
C GLU A 332 3.84 1.62 -5.85
N PHE A 333 4.00 0.77 -6.86
CA PHE A 333 4.19 1.20 -8.24
C PHE A 333 2.85 1.41 -8.92
N ALA A 334 2.75 2.41 -9.79
CA ALA A 334 1.57 2.57 -10.62
C ALA A 334 1.42 1.37 -11.58
N PRO A 335 0.20 0.83 -11.74
CA PRO A 335 -0.07 -0.20 -12.73
C PRO A 335 -0.02 0.45 -14.12
N GLY A 336 0.93 0.11 -14.94
CA GLY A 336 1.06 0.66 -16.29
C GLY A 336 2.51 0.84 -16.70
N THR A 337 2.71 1.60 -17.77
CA THR A 337 4.06 1.84 -18.33
C THR A 337 4.72 3.09 -17.77
N GLU A 338 3.97 3.95 -17.09
CA GLU A 338 4.53 5.17 -16.49
C GLU A 338 5.34 4.83 -15.25
N PRO A 339 6.57 5.35 -15.11
CA PRO A 339 7.45 5.05 -13.99
C PRO A 339 7.09 5.88 -12.76
N ILE A 340 5.89 5.69 -12.24
CA ILE A 340 5.36 6.42 -11.09
C ILE A 340 5.39 5.52 -9.86
N VAL A 341 5.84 6.07 -8.75
CA VAL A 341 5.87 5.44 -7.44
C VAL A 341 5.14 6.30 -6.41
N LEU A 342 4.29 5.66 -5.64
CA LEU A 342 3.60 6.22 -4.49
C LEU A 342 4.30 5.73 -3.22
N SER A 343 4.58 6.62 -2.29
CA SER A 343 5.03 6.28 -0.94
C SER A 343 4.13 6.92 0.11
N ALA A 344 3.82 6.18 1.15
CA ALA A 344 2.97 6.60 2.26
C ALA A 344 3.69 6.43 3.59
N SER A 345 3.59 7.41 4.48
CA SER A 345 4.43 7.49 5.67
C SER A 345 3.65 7.81 6.94
N SER A 346 4.30 7.53 8.09
CA SER A 346 3.88 7.96 9.42
C SER A 346 3.89 9.49 9.58
N ASP A 347 4.51 10.24 8.67
CA ASP A 347 4.44 11.71 8.67
C ASP A 347 3.10 12.28 8.18
N ARG A 348 2.10 11.42 7.91
CA ARG A 348 0.73 11.73 7.47
C ARG A 348 0.60 12.21 6.03
N ASN A 349 1.68 12.16 5.27
CA ASN A 349 1.74 12.54 3.88
C ASN A 349 2.04 11.34 2.99
N MET A 350 1.63 11.46 1.74
CA MET A 350 2.06 10.59 0.66
C MET A 350 2.84 11.40 -0.36
N LEU A 351 3.83 10.77 -0.97
CA LEU A 351 4.56 11.33 -2.09
C LEU A 351 4.31 10.48 -3.33
N LEU A 352 3.97 11.15 -4.41
CA LEU A 352 3.81 10.55 -5.73
C LEU A 352 4.96 11.06 -6.60
N GLY A 353 5.88 10.18 -6.96
CA GLY A 353 7.13 10.53 -7.63
C GLY A 353 7.32 9.82 -8.96
N GLU A 354 8.00 10.48 -9.90
CA GLU A 354 8.43 9.91 -11.17
C GLU A 354 9.85 9.35 -11.03
N LEU A 355 10.05 8.08 -11.38
CA LEU A 355 11.37 7.45 -11.46
C LEU A 355 12.05 7.83 -12.78
N ARG A 356 13.33 8.20 -12.72
CA ARG A 356 14.13 8.61 -13.90
C ARG A 356 15.40 7.80 -14.02
#